data_99ac2f61b9af68d824d71eb3a658398d
#
_entry.id   99ac2f61b9af68d824d71eb3a658398d
#
_cell.length_a   1.000
_cell.length_b   1.000
_cell.length_c   1.000
_cell.angle_alpha   90.00
_cell.angle_beta   90.00
_cell.angle_gamma   90.00
#
_symmetry.space_group_name_H-M   'P 1'
#
loop_
_entity.id
_entity.type
_entity.pdbx_description
1 polymer ?
#
loop_
_entity_poly.entity_id
_entity_poly.type
_entity_poly.pdbx_seq_one_letter_code
_entity_poly.pdbx_strand_id
1 'polypeptide(L)'
;MRSVRLASAVALTAGVLAGCGTWQSVRETTVDVTRAIFVAKIKQINLVIESRSALNQNDQGESLPVVMRVYRLKDAKVFERAAYVELLDDDRVLLSADLLGSREVTLAPDAMVRLSMPMEDDAQIVGIAGFFRDQGGAEWQLTIPKSQWKKTDPVKLVVRGNRMEPVP
;
A
#
# COMPACT_ATOMS: atom_id res chain seq x y z
N MET A 1 -88.73 35.96 14.73
CA MET A 1 -88.10 35.67 16.06
C MET A 1 -86.93 34.77 15.87
N ARG A 2 -85.79 35.19 16.33
CA ARG A 2 -84.59 34.41 16.67
C ARG A 2 -83.90 33.63 15.56
N SER A 3 -82.85 34.11 15.09
CA SER A 3 -81.46 34.29 15.58
C SER A 3 -80.64 33.03 15.50
N VAL A 4 -79.51 33.27 15.03
CA VAL A 4 -78.21 32.94 15.57
C VAL A 4 -77.39 31.95 14.71
N ARG A 5 -76.49 32.50 13.96
CA ARG A 5 -75.03 32.35 14.10
C ARG A 5 -74.53 30.91 14.04
N LEU A 6 -73.78 30.64 13.01
CA LEU A 6 -72.53 29.90 13.20
C LEU A 6 -71.51 30.41 12.18
N ALA A 7 -70.65 31.25 12.73
CA ALA A 7 -69.41 31.69 12.07
C ALA A 7 -68.27 30.84 12.56
N SER A 8 -67.31 30.66 11.72
CA SER A 8 -65.89 30.46 12.07
C SER A 8 -65.50 29.12 12.64
N ALA A 9 -64.90 28.28 11.82
CA ALA A 9 -63.68 27.53 12.16
C ALA A 9 -63.13 26.79 10.93
N VAL A 10 -62.51 27.55 10.03
CA VAL A 10 -61.61 26.95 9.01
C VAL A 10 -60.41 27.91 8.84
N ALA A 11 -59.45 27.72 9.71
CA ALA A 11 -58.08 28.23 9.46
C ALA A 11 -57.21 27.62 10.55
N LEU A 12 -56.56 26.51 10.32
CA LEU A 12 -55.22 26.14 10.87
C LEU A 12 -54.88 24.68 10.50
N THR A 13 -54.54 24.46 9.24
CA THR A 13 -53.76 23.24 8.85
C THR A 13 -53.02 23.48 7.57
N ALA A 14 -52.03 24.39 7.59
CA ALA A 14 -51.09 24.53 6.49
C ALA A 14 -49.74 24.98 7.08
N GLY A 15 -48.94 24.07 7.55
CA GLY A 15 -47.64 24.48 8.05
C GLY A 15 -46.75 23.39 8.70
N VAL A 16 -46.77 22.15 8.17
CA VAL A 16 -45.80 21.13 8.62
C VAL A 16 -45.41 20.23 7.46
N LEU A 17 -44.82 20.78 6.39
CA LEU A 17 -44.27 19.97 5.29
C LEU A 17 -43.07 20.66 4.61
N ALA A 18 -42.18 21.25 5.42
CA ALA A 18 -40.95 21.83 4.89
C ALA A 18 -39.75 21.55 5.83
N GLY A 19 -39.59 20.33 6.27
CA GLY A 19 -38.52 19.96 7.21
C GLY A 19 -37.69 18.74 6.89
N CYS A 20 -37.89 18.08 5.75
CA CYS A 20 -37.20 16.83 5.44
C CYS A 20 -36.01 16.95 4.49
N GLY A 21 -35.65 18.13 3.99
CA GLY A 21 -34.59 18.28 2.99
C GLY A 21 -33.22 18.61 3.53
N THR A 22 -33.12 19.16 4.74
CA THR A 22 -31.84 19.66 5.30
C THR A 22 -31.06 18.66 6.14
N TRP A 23 -31.69 17.59 6.58
CA TRP A 23 -31.00 16.57 7.39
C TRP A 23 -30.20 15.55 6.56
N GLN A 24 -30.53 15.34 5.28
CA GLN A 24 -29.78 14.43 4.41
C GLN A 24 -28.47 15.03 3.96
N SER A 25 -28.45 16.34 3.62
CA SER A 25 -27.22 17.00 3.16
C SER A 25 -26.17 17.15 4.28
N VAL A 26 -26.61 17.29 5.53
CA VAL A 26 -25.69 17.36 6.69
C VAL A 26 -25.06 15.98 7.00
N ARG A 27 -25.81 14.88 6.78
CA ARG A 27 -25.27 13.53 6.98
C ARG A 27 -24.22 13.15 5.91
N GLU A 28 -24.47 13.46 4.65
CA GLU A 28 -23.52 13.17 3.56
C GLU A 28 -22.25 13.99 3.71
N THR A 29 -22.36 15.28 4.03
CA THR A 29 -21.18 16.14 4.23
C THR A 29 -20.36 15.72 5.46
N THR A 30 -21.01 15.23 6.52
CA THR A 30 -20.30 14.78 7.73
C THR A 30 -19.61 13.44 7.51
N VAL A 31 -20.20 12.53 6.72
CA VAL A 31 -19.59 11.23 6.39
C VAL A 31 -18.39 11.41 5.47
N ASP A 32 -18.47 12.31 4.50
CA ASP A 32 -17.36 12.57 3.58
C ASP A 32 -16.20 13.32 4.26
N VAL A 33 -16.48 14.27 5.13
CA VAL A 33 -15.46 14.95 5.93
C VAL A 33 -14.82 13.98 6.94
N THR A 34 -15.60 13.11 7.57
CA THR A 34 -15.05 12.08 8.49
C THR A 34 -14.21 11.05 7.74
N ARG A 35 -14.63 10.67 6.54
CA ARG A 35 -13.87 9.76 5.67
C ARG A 35 -12.56 10.39 5.17
N ALA A 36 -12.58 11.68 4.83
CA ALA A 36 -11.38 12.42 4.44
C ALA A 36 -10.38 12.60 5.61
N ILE A 37 -10.85 12.70 6.84
CA ILE A 37 -10.00 12.86 8.03
C ILE A 37 -9.34 11.53 8.44
N PHE A 38 -9.98 10.38 8.17
CA PHE A 38 -9.47 9.05 8.57
C PHE A 38 -8.65 8.30 7.52
N VAL A 39 -8.45 8.84 6.32
CA VAL A 39 -7.44 8.30 5.41
C VAL A 39 -6.07 8.85 5.80
N ALA A 40 -5.51 8.30 6.87
CA ALA A 40 -4.12 8.57 7.22
C ALA A 40 -3.24 8.25 6.00
N LYS A 41 -2.68 9.30 5.38
CA LYS A 41 -1.75 9.15 4.26
C LYS A 41 -0.52 8.43 4.80
N ILE A 42 -0.18 7.32 4.17
CA ILE A 42 1.10 6.65 4.44
C ILE A 42 2.18 7.52 3.84
N LYS A 43 2.95 8.19 4.69
CA LYS A 43 4.07 9.06 4.28
C LYS A 43 5.43 8.39 4.41
N GLN A 44 5.47 7.24 5.05
CA GLN A 44 6.67 6.49 5.32
C GLN A 44 6.38 5.00 5.22
N ILE A 45 7.32 4.25 4.70
CA ILE A 45 7.31 2.79 4.75
C ILE A 45 8.43 2.33 5.66
N ASN A 46 8.08 1.42 6.57
CA ASN A 46 9.03 0.69 7.38
C ASN A 46 8.99 -0.77 6.92
N LEU A 47 10.12 -1.28 6.48
CA LEU A 47 10.28 -2.64 5.99
C LEU A 47 11.36 -3.34 6.80
N VAL A 48 11.07 -4.53 7.28
CA VAL A 48 12.02 -5.42 7.95
C VAL A 48 12.24 -6.63 7.06
N ILE A 49 13.48 -6.89 6.70
CA ILE A 49 13.88 -8.04 5.88
C ILE A 49 14.76 -8.92 6.74
N GLU A 50 14.32 -10.15 6.99
CA GLU A 50 15.06 -11.16 7.76
C GLU A 50 15.50 -12.27 6.84
N SER A 51 16.77 -12.66 6.90
CA SER A 51 17.27 -13.85 6.22
C SER A 51 17.36 -15.05 7.17
N ARG A 52 17.23 -16.23 6.60
CA ARG A 52 17.57 -17.46 7.28
C ARG A 52 19.01 -17.86 6.97
N SER A 53 19.55 -18.83 7.75
CA SER A 53 20.91 -19.35 7.58
C SER A 53 21.18 -19.88 6.17
N ALA A 54 20.23 -20.60 5.58
CA ALA A 54 20.28 -21.00 4.17
C ALA A 54 19.84 -19.81 3.31
N LEU A 55 20.79 -19.05 2.78
CA LEU A 55 20.58 -17.88 1.92
C LEU A 55 21.50 -17.94 0.71
N ASN A 56 20.95 -17.78 -0.50
CA ASN A 56 21.70 -17.56 -1.75
C ASN A 56 22.91 -18.52 -1.90
N GLN A 57 22.68 -19.80 -1.68
CA GLN A 57 23.74 -20.81 -1.57
C GLN A 57 24.49 -21.01 -2.88
N ASN A 58 25.81 -21.24 -2.76
CA ASN A 58 26.64 -21.67 -3.88
C ASN A 58 26.54 -23.20 -4.09
N ASP A 59 27.27 -23.71 -5.07
CA ASP A 59 27.25 -25.14 -5.46
C ASP A 59 27.84 -26.04 -4.36
N GLN A 60 28.56 -25.48 -3.39
CA GLN A 60 29.10 -26.17 -2.22
C GLN A 60 28.15 -26.10 -1.00
N GLY A 61 26.98 -25.46 -1.15
CA GLY A 61 26.02 -25.28 -0.08
C GLY A 61 26.36 -24.17 0.92
N GLU A 62 27.38 -23.36 0.63
CA GLU A 62 27.74 -22.23 1.45
C GLU A 62 26.77 -21.07 1.22
N SER A 63 26.28 -20.48 2.30
CA SER A 63 25.37 -19.33 2.23
C SER A 63 26.12 -18.05 1.97
N LEU A 64 25.62 -17.27 1.01
CA LEU A 64 26.21 -16.02 0.55
C LEU A 64 25.26 -14.86 0.79
N PRO A 65 25.79 -13.62 0.94
CA PRO A 65 24.95 -12.43 0.93
C PRO A 65 24.21 -12.28 -0.39
N VAL A 66 23.06 -11.62 -0.33
CA VAL A 66 22.24 -11.27 -1.51
C VAL A 66 22.03 -9.77 -1.56
N VAL A 67 22.15 -9.18 -2.75
CA VAL A 67 21.76 -7.80 -3.00
C VAL A 67 20.25 -7.76 -3.19
N MET A 68 19.60 -6.83 -2.50
CA MET A 68 18.18 -6.59 -2.63
C MET A 68 17.93 -5.13 -2.99
N ARG A 69 17.04 -4.89 -3.94
CA ARG A 69 16.58 -3.53 -4.30
C ARG A 69 15.11 -3.37 -3.96
N VAL A 70 14.79 -2.27 -3.32
CA VAL A 70 13.42 -1.89 -2.94
C VAL A 70 13.05 -0.66 -3.74
N TYR A 71 12.00 -0.74 -4.54
CA TYR A 71 11.51 0.28 -5.45
C TYR A 71 10.19 0.85 -4.97
N ARG A 72 10.00 2.14 -5.07
CA ARG A 72 8.70 2.81 -4.89
C ARG A 72 8.18 3.16 -6.27
N LEU A 73 7.01 2.62 -6.61
CA LEU A 73 6.48 2.63 -7.96
C LEU A 73 5.07 3.23 -8.01
N LYS A 74 4.76 3.91 -9.11
CA LYS A 74 3.39 4.35 -9.44
C LYS A 74 2.53 3.18 -9.90
N ASP A 75 3.09 2.30 -10.72
CA ASP A 75 2.43 1.09 -11.26
C ASP A 75 3.40 -0.10 -11.18
N ALA A 76 2.85 -1.31 -10.98
CA ALA A 76 3.64 -2.53 -10.87
C ALA A 76 3.94 -3.20 -12.22
N LYS A 77 3.19 -2.89 -13.26
CA LYS A 77 3.13 -3.68 -14.50
C LYS A 77 4.48 -3.87 -15.18
N VAL A 78 5.28 -2.82 -15.28
CA VAL A 78 6.61 -2.92 -15.90
C VAL A 78 7.52 -3.75 -15.01
N PHE A 79 7.51 -3.49 -13.71
CA PHE A 79 8.29 -4.22 -12.73
C PHE A 79 7.95 -5.73 -12.75
N GLU A 80 6.67 -6.12 -12.68
CA GLU A 80 6.22 -7.51 -12.64
C GLU A 80 6.52 -8.31 -13.91
N ARG A 81 6.68 -7.63 -15.05
CA ARG A 81 6.99 -8.26 -16.34
C ARG A 81 8.48 -8.26 -16.66
N ALA A 82 9.25 -7.53 -15.90
CA ALA A 82 10.68 -7.38 -16.12
C ALA A 82 11.41 -8.72 -16.00
N ALA A 83 12.32 -8.98 -16.90
CA ALA A 83 13.24 -10.10 -16.77
C ALA A 83 14.28 -9.76 -15.68
N TYR A 84 14.78 -10.80 -15.03
CA TYR A 84 15.78 -10.66 -13.97
C TYR A 84 16.99 -9.81 -14.41
N VAL A 85 17.52 -10.08 -15.57
CA VAL A 85 18.69 -9.41 -16.12
C VAL A 85 18.44 -7.94 -16.42
N GLU A 86 17.23 -7.59 -16.85
CA GLU A 86 16.85 -6.21 -17.13
C GLU A 86 16.80 -5.36 -15.83
N LEU A 87 16.28 -5.94 -14.75
CA LEU A 87 16.29 -5.27 -13.44
C LEU A 87 17.67 -5.25 -12.81
N LEU A 88 18.53 -6.23 -13.09
CA LEU A 88 19.89 -6.27 -12.58
C LEU A 88 20.75 -5.16 -13.23
N ASP A 89 20.68 -5.04 -14.55
CA ASP A 89 21.59 -4.23 -15.33
C ASP A 89 21.12 -2.77 -15.48
N ASP A 90 19.82 -2.55 -15.73
CA ASP A 90 19.32 -1.24 -16.19
C ASP A 90 17.94 -0.88 -15.57
N ASP A 91 17.73 -1.19 -14.31
CA ASP A 91 16.47 -0.97 -13.59
C ASP A 91 15.93 0.46 -13.70
N ARG A 92 16.81 1.46 -13.69
CA ARG A 92 16.41 2.88 -13.74
C ARG A 92 15.85 3.28 -15.10
N VAL A 93 16.39 2.74 -16.17
CA VAL A 93 15.89 2.99 -17.53
C VAL A 93 14.59 2.23 -17.73
N LEU A 94 14.57 0.96 -17.37
CA LEU A 94 13.40 0.10 -17.49
C LEU A 94 12.19 0.66 -16.75
N LEU A 95 12.39 1.10 -15.51
CA LEU A 95 11.32 1.57 -14.61
C LEU A 95 11.09 3.08 -14.69
N SER A 96 11.76 3.81 -15.58
CA SER A 96 11.79 5.28 -15.59
C SER A 96 10.44 5.97 -15.54
N ALA A 97 9.41 5.39 -16.15
CA ALA A 97 8.05 5.95 -16.16
C ALA A 97 7.34 5.89 -14.79
N ASP A 98 7.64 4.86 -14.02
CA ASP A 98 6.92 4.54 -12.77
C ASP A 98 7.79 4.69 -11.52
N LEU A 99 9.11 4.77 -11.67
CA LEU A 99 10.05 4.81 -10.56
C LEU A 99 10.02 6.17 -9.84
N LEU A 100 9.66 6.18 -8.58
CA LEU A 100 9.72 7.34 -7.68
C LEU A 100 11.02 7.35 -6.86
N GLY A 101 11.57 6.18 -6.59
CA GLY A 101 12.84 6.04 -5.91
C GLY A 101 13.15 4.59 -5.60
N SER A 102 14.44 4.32 -5.34
CA SER A 102 14.92 2.99 -4.99
C SER A 102 15.92 3.03 -3.83
N ARG A 103 16.06 1.89 -3.17
CA ARG A 103 17.08 1.66 -2.14
C ARG A 103 17.68 0.27 -2.34
N GLU A 104 18.99 0.20 -2.38
CA GLU A 104 19.73 -1.05 -2.41
C GLU A 104 20.28 -1.38 -1.02
N VAL A 105 20.24 -2.65 -0.64
CA VAL A 105 20.81 -3.19 0.59
C VAL A 105 21.40 -4.57 0.32
N THR A 106 22.43 -4.93 1.08
CA THR A 106 22.98 -6.27 1.10
C THR A 106 22.47 -7.00 2.34
N LEU A 107 21.85 -8.14 2.13
CA LEU A 107 21.34 -9.02 3.18
C LEU A 107 22.31 -10.19 3.37
N ALA A 108 22.94 -10.28 4.52
CA ALA A 108 23.81 -11.42 4.86
C ALA A 108 22.97 -12.60 5.43
N PRO A 109 23.47 -13.84 5.42
CA PRO A 109 22.83 -14.96 6.12
C PRO A 109 22.59 -14.66 7.60
N ASP A 110 21.49 -15.14 8.16
CA ASP A 110 21.06 -14.93 9.55
C ASP A 110 21.02 -13.46 10.00
N ALA A 111 20.78 -12.54 9.07
CA ALA A 111 20.77 -11.11 9.33
C ALA A 111 19.35 -10.52 9.26
N MET A 112 19.23 -9.32 9.81
CA MET A 112 18.04 -8.50 9.73
C MET A 112 18.41 -7.09 9.26
N VAL A 113 17.73 -6.62 8.23
CA VAL A 113 17.85 -5.24 7.73
C VAL A 113 16.53 -4.51 7.99
N ARG A 114 16.63 -3.31 8.54
CA ARG A 114 15.50 -2.40 8.72
C ARG A 114 15.64 -1.21 7.78
N LEU A 115 14.63 -1.00 6.97
CA LEU A 115 14.55 0.12 6.05
C LEU A 115 13.42 1.04 6.45
N SER A 116 13.71 2.33 6.45
CA SER A 116 12.71 3.38 6.60
C SER A 116 12.89 4.36 5.44
N MET A 117 11.85 4.55 4.65
CA MET A 117 11.90 5.36 3.44
C MET A 117 10.65 6.23 3.32
N PRO A 118 10.74 7.45 2.75
CA PRO A 118 9.55 8.22 2.45
C PRO A 118 8.66 7.45 1.46
N MET A 119 7.35 7.63 1.58
CA MET A 119 6.37 7.14 0.63
C MET A 119 5.72 8.33 -0.06
N GLU A 120 6.04 8.53 -1.31
CA GLU A 120 5.47 9.58 -2.13
C GLU A 120 3.96 9.40 -2.29
N ASP A 121 3.23 10.50 -2.46
CA ASP A 121 1.77 10.45 -2.59
C ASP A 121 1.35 9.59 -3.80
N ASP A 122 2.09 9.69 -4.91
CA ASP A 122 1.85 8.95 -6.16
C ASP A 122 2.27 7.48 -6.11
N ALA A 123 3.09 7.08 -5.12
CA ALA A 123 3.46 5.69 -4.97
C ALA A 123 2.22 4.83 -4.65
N GLN A 124 2.08 3.71 -5.35
CA GLN A 124 1.00 2.74 -5.12
C GLN A 124 1.55 1.38 -4.69
N ILE A 125 2.77 1.06 -5.14
CA ILE A 125 3.39 -0.25 -4.99
C ILE A 125 4.82 -0.08 -4.47
N VAL A 126 5.24 -1.01 -3.63
CA VAL A 126 6.64 -1.25 -3.32
C VAL A 126 7.05 -2.55 -4.01
N GLY A 127 7.95 -2.44 -4.99
CA GLY A 127 8.59 -3.58 -5.63
C GLY A 127 9.86 -3.98 -4.87
N ILE A 128 10.11 -5.25 -4.74
CA ILE A 128 11.32 -5.78 -4.11
C ILE A 128 11.93 -6.84 -5.04
N ALA A 129 13.21 -6.68 -5.38
CA ALA A 129 13.96 -7.66 -6.13
C ALA A 129 15.15 -8.17 -5.31
N GLY A 130 15.31 -9.48 -5.25
CA GLY A 130 16.46 -10.16 -4.66
C GLY A 130 17.33 -10.77 -5.77
N PHE A 131 18.58 -10.34 -5.85
CA PHE A 131 19.50 -10.77 -6.91
C PHE A 131 20.26 -12.02 -6.48
N PHE A 132 19.51 -13.14 -6.49
CA PHE A 132 20.05 -14.46 -6.13
C PHE A 132 20.95 -15.02 -7.24
N ARG A 133 21.98 -15.74 -6.85
CA ARG A 133 22.89 -16.45 -7.76
C ARG A 133 22.18 -17.51 -8.59
N ASP A 134 21.39 -18.36 -7.91
CA ASP A 134 20.56 -19.37 -8.58
C ASP A 134 19.15 -18.81 -8.81
N GLN A 135 18.77 -18.73 -10.07
CA GLN A 135 17.45 -18.27 -10.49
C GLN A 135 16.47 -19.43 -10.70
N GLY A 136 16.94 -20.70 -10.64
CA GLY A 136 16.12 -21.88 -10.82
C GLY A 136 15.04 -22.00 -9.73
N GLY A 137 13.79 -21.72 -10.08
CA GLY A 137 12.66 -21.72 -9.15
C GLY A 137 12.73 -20.62 -8.06
N ALA A 138 13.52 -19.57 -8.27
CA ALA A 138 13.63 -18.45 -7.35
C ALA A 138 12.35 -17.62 -7.34
N GLU A 139 11.95 -17.20 -6.14
CA GLU A 139 10.97 -16.13 -5.93
C GLU A 139 11.74 -14.84 -5.64
N TRP A 140 12.34 -14.30 -6.71
CA TRP A 140 13.27 -13.19 -6.64
C TRP A 140 12.60 -11.81 -6.75
N GLN A 141 11.31 -11.77 -7.10
CA GLN A 141 10.55 -10.55 -7.32
C GLN A 141 9.26 -10.59 -6.54
N LEU A 142 8.93 -9.49 -5.87
CA LEU A 142 7.72 -9.36 -5.04
C LEU A 142 7.17 -7.95 -5.13
N THR A 143 5.85 -7.82 -5.20
CA THR A 143 5.15 -6.53 -5.08
C THR A 143 4.31 -6.47 -3.82
N ILE A 144 4.33 -5.33 -3.13
CA ILE A 144 3.54 -5.07 -1.93
C ILE A 144 2.75 -3.79 -2.15
N PRO A 145 1.41 -3.83 -2.12
CA PRO A 145 0.60 -2.63 -2.29
C PRO A 145 0.79 -1.67 -1.10
N LYS A 146 0.80 -0.36 -1.37
CA LYS A 146 0.91 0.70 -0.35
C LYS A 146 -0.09 0.52 0.80
N SER A 147 -1.28 0.02 0.50
CA SER A 147 -2.32 -0.25 1.49
C SER A 147 -1.91 -1.27 2.57
N GLN A 148 -0.88 -2.09 2.34
CA GLN A 148 -0.39 -3.04 3.33
C GLN A 148 0.14 -2.34 4.58
N TRP A 149 0.79 -1.17 4.43
CA TRP A 149 1.28 -0.37 5.57
C TRP A 149 0.18 0.27 6.43
N LYS A 150 -1.08 0.24 5.97
CA LYS A 150 -2.24 0.57 6.83
C LYS A 150 -2.62 -0.56 7.78
N LYS A 151 -2.25 -1.80 7.42
CA LYS A 151 -2.60 -3.01 8.18
C LYS A 151 -1.48 -3.43 9.11
N THR A 152 -0.25 -3.30 8.64
CA THR A 152 0.96 -3.78 9.35
C THR A 152 2.11 -2.81 9.09
N ASP A 153 2.67 -2.23 10.16
CA ASP A 153 3.85 -1.38 10.11
C ASP A 153 4.76 -1.72 11.31
N PRO A 154 5.98 -2.20 11.11
CA PRO A 154 6.64 -2.46 9.83
C PRO A 154 6.08 -3.68 9.08
N VAL A 155 6.08 -3.62 7.76
CA VAL A 155 5.87 -4.82 6.93
C VAL A 155 7.12 -5.70 7.05
N LYS A 156 6.92 -7.00 7.19
CA LYS A 156 8.01 -7.96 7.36
C LYS A 156 8.12 -8.89 6.15
N LEU A 157 9.37 -9.19 5.79
CA LEU A 157 9.74 -10.11 4.72
C LEU A 157 10.77 -11.10 5.25
N VAL A 158 10.59 -12.37 4.95
CA VAL A 158 11.57 -13.42 5.23
C VAL A 158 12.19 -13.91 3.92
N VAL A 159 13.51 -14.05 3.91
CA VAL A 159 14.28 -14.58 2.79
C VAL A 159 14.93 -15.89 3.19
N ARG A 160 14.65 -16.95 2.42
CA ARG A 160 15.19 -18.29 2.64
C ARG A 160 15.63 -18.89 1.31
N GLY A 161 16.86 -19.39 1.26
CA GLY A 161 17.42 -19.90 0.01
C GLY A 161 17.45 -18.81 -1.06
N ASN A 162 16.66 -18.99 -2.11
CA ASN A 162 16.47 -18.04 -3.20
C ASN A 162 15.00 -17.54 -3.29
N ARG A 163 14.27 -17.49 -2.17
CA ARG A 163 12.86 -17.13 -2.12
C ARG A 163 12.59 -16.02 -1.11
N MET A 164 11.69 -15.12 -1.48
CA MET A 164 11.20 -14.04 -0.63
C MET A 164 9.73 -14.25 -0.30
N GLU A 165 9.38 -14.19 0.99
CA GLU A 165 8.01 -14.43 1.46
C GLU A 165 7.58 -13.31 2.41
N PRO A 166 6.42 -12.65 2.18
CA PRO A 166 5.87 -11.72 3.16
C PRO A 166 5.39 -12.48 4.39
N VAL A 167 5.62 -11.91 5.57
CA VAL A 167 5.09 -12.44 6.83
C VAL A 167 3.72 -11.79 7.07
N PRO A 168 2.68 -12.58 7.33
CA PRO A 168 1.33 -12.09 7.60
C PRO A 168 1.23 -11.11 8.78
#